data_c05f609544a64d63138feb24420f2e5b
#
_entry.id   c05f609544a64d63138feb24420f2e5b
#
_cell.length_a   1.000
_cell.length_b   1.000
_cell.length_c   1.000
_cell.angle_alpha   90.00
_cell.angle_beta   90.00
_cell.angle_gamma   90.00
#
_symmetry.space_group_name_H-M   'P 1'
#
loop_
_entity.id
_entity.type
_entity.pdbx_description
1 polymer ?
#
loop_
_entity_poly.entity_id
_entity_poly.type
_entity_poly.pdbx_seq_one_letter_code
_entity_poly.pdbx_strand_id
1 'polypeptide(L)'
;IAHVDHGKTTLIDSILKQSGTFRENQQIEERLMDSGDLEKERGITILAKPTSISWKNNRINIIDTPGHADFGGEVERVLGMADGVILLTDAAEGPMPQTKFVLGKALAQGLKPMVIINKVDRSDSRPDEVIDEVFDLFVSLNASDEQLDFPIMYASGRDGWCNKELSDERVNLHALLDLY
;
A
#
# COMPACT_ATOMS: atom_id res chain seq x y z
N ILE A 1 -1.62 -0.43 -4.10
CA ILE A 1 -2.27 -1.68 -4.54
C ILE A 1 -2.18 -2.69 -3.40
N ALA A 2 -3.28 -3.35 -3.06
CA ALA A 2 -3.29 -4.44 -2.09
C ALA A 2 -4.48 -5.36 -2.34
N HIS A 3 -4.39 -6.60 -1.86
CA HIS A 3 -5.55 -7.47 -1.74
C HIS A 3 -6.48 -6.96 -0.63
N VAL A 4 -7.76 -7.35 -0.68
CA VAL A 4 -8.72 -7.09 0.40
C VAL A 4 -8.15 -7.64 1.71
N ASP A 5 -8.34 -6.92 2.81
CA ASP A 5 -7.86 -7.25 4.16
C ASP A 5 -6.33 -7.24 4.37
N HIS A 6 -5.51 -6.93 3.38
CA HIS A 6 -4.06 -6.75 3.58
C HIS A 6 -3.68 -5.47 4.36
N GLY A 7 -4.66 -4.63 4.72
CA GLY A 7 -4.46 -3.47 5.58
C GLY A 7 -4.18 -2.17 4.85
N LYS A 8 -4.56 -2.06 3.58
CA LYS A 8 -4.34 -0.88 2.74
C LYS A 8 -4.96 0.38 3.36
N THR A 9 -6.25 0.38 3.66
CA THR A 9 -6.96 1.51 4.26
C THR A 9 -6.40 1.85 5.64
N THR A 10 -6.09 0.85 6.45
CA THR A 10 -5.46 1.04 7.78
C THR A 10 -4.10 1.73 7.69
N LEU A 11 -3.27 1.33 6.72
CA LEU A 11 -1.98 1.98 6.49
C LEU A 11 -2.15 3.43 6.05
N ILE A 12 -3.07 3.70 5.13
CA ILE A 12 -3.37 5.06 4.66
C ILE A 12 -3.86 5.95 5.81
N ASP A 13 -4.78 5.46 6.63
CA ASP A 13 -5.26 6.18 7.81
C ASP A 13 -4.10 6.53 8.77
N SER A 14 -3.17 5.61 8.97
CA SER A 14 -1.98 5.84 9.80
C SER A 14 -1.04 6.89 9.18
N ILE A 15 -0.85 6.87 7.86
CA ILE A 15 -0.08 7.89 7.13
C ILE A 15 -0.74 9.27 7.29
N LEU A 16 -2.05 9.37 7.12
CA LEU A 16 -2.78 10.63 7.24
C LEU A 16 -2.68 11.21 8.66
N LYS A 17 -2.76 10.36 9.68
CA LYS A 17 -2.59 10.77 11.08
C LYS A 17 -1.19 11.31 11.35
N GLN A 18 -0.15 10.64 10.87
CA GLN A 18 1.24 10.98 11.16
C GLN A 18 1.81 12.09 10.27
N SER A 19 1.23 12.33 9.10
CA SER A 19 1.65 13.42 8.19
C SER A 19 1.22 14.82 8.65
N GLY A 20 0.46 14.94 9.74
CA GLY A 20 -0.06 16.22 10.24
C GLY A 20 -1.17 16.82 9.37
N THR A 21 -1.79 16.05 8.50
CA THR A 21 -2.86 16.50 7.61
C THR A 21 -4.12 16.90 8.40
N PHE A 22 -4.28 16.38 9.62
CA PHE A 22 -5.39 16.71 10.52
C PHE A 22 -4.95 17.64 11.65
N ARG A 23 -5.86 18.54 12.07
CA ARG A 23 -5.66 19.38 13.25
C ARG A 23 -5.73 18.50 14.52
N GLU A 24 -4.94 18.83 15.55
CA GLU A 24 -4.81 18.10 16.81
C GLU A 24 -6.15 17.74 17.51
N ASN A 25 -7.21 18.48 17.26
CA ASN A 25 -8.54 18.29 17.88
C ASN A 25 -9.61 17.71 16.92
N GLN A 26 -9.22 17.23 15.75
CA GLN A 26 -10.18 16.64 14.81
C GLN A 26 -10.39 15.17 15.17
N GLN A 27 -11.62 14.79 15.53
CA GLN A 27 -11.99 13.38 15.65
C GLN A 27 -11.87 12.72 14.28
N ILE A 28 -10.93 11.78 14.16
CA ILE A 28 -10.67 11.04 12.94
C ILE A 28 -11.51 9.76 13.03
N GLU A 29 -12.51 9.64 12.16
CA GLU A 29 -13.22 8.38 12.00
C GLU A 29 -12.26 7.32 11.43
N GLU A 30 -12.38 6.10 11.90
CA GLU A 30 -11.68 4.96 11.29
C GLU A 30 -12.11 4.82 9.82
N ARG A 31 -11.16 4.43 8.95
CA ARG A 31 -11.39 4.26 7.51
C ARG A 31 -11.84 5.54 6.81
N LEU A 32 -11.12 6.60 7.05
CA LEU A 32 -11.40 7.95 6.55
C LEU A 32 -11.56 7.99 5.02
N MET A 33 -10.82 7.17 4.29
CA MET A 33 -10.88 7.07 2.84
C MET A 33 -12.10 6.29 2.34
N ASP A 34 -12.67 5.37 3.14
CA ASP A 34 -13.86 4.59 2.78
C ASP A 34 -15.13 5.31 3.28
N SER A 35 -15.44 6.46 2.69
CA SER A 35 -16.53 7.34 3.14
C SER A 35 -17.91 6.98 2.55
N GLY A 36 -17.98 6.11 1.55
CA GLY A 36 -19.23 5.63 0.95
C GLY A 36 -19.97 4.66 1.85
N ASP A 37 -21.31 4.73 1.91
CA ASP A 37 -22.13 3.85 2.76
C ASP A 37 -21.89 2.36 2.45
N LEU A 38 -21.77 2.01 1.16
CA LEU A 38 -21.45 0.64 0.72
C LEU A 38 -20.03 0.21 1.07
N GLU A 39 -19.06 1.13 1.03
CA GLU A 39 -17.68 0.87 1.42
C GLU A 39 -17.58 0.59 2.91
N LYS A 40 -18.28 1.38 3.73
CA LYS A 40 -18.37 1.19 5.19
C LYS A 40 -19.06 -0.13 5.55
N GLU A 41 -20.19 -0.45 4.90
CA GLU A 41 -20.94 -1.67 5.13
C GLU A 41 -20.16 -2.93 4.76
N ARG A 42 -19.50 -2.93 3.60
CA ARG A 42 -18.77 -4.08 3.09
C ARG A 42 -17.31 -4.15 3.55
N GLY A 43 -16.80 -3.07 4.11
CA GLY A 43 -15.42 -3.01 4.56
C GLY A 43 -14.38 -3.00 3.43
N ILE A 44 -14.74 -2.61 2.21
CA ILE A 44 -13.87 -2.59 1.03
C ILE A 44 -13.86 -1.22 0.35
N THR A 45 -12.74 -0.86 -0.27
CA THR A 45 -12.64 0.33 -1.12
C THR A 45 -13.27 0.02 -2.50
N ILE A 46 -14.24 0.83 -2.91
CA ILE A 46 -14.94 0.68 -4.20
C ILE A 46 -14.43 1.69 -5.22
N LEU A 47 -14.26 2.95 -4.80
CA LEU A 47 -13.79 4.04 -5.66
C LEU A 47 -12.38 4.45 -5.29
N ALA A 48 -11.55 4.68 -6.29
CA ALA A 48 -10.23 5.26 -6.09
C ALA A 48 -10.34 6.70 -5.57
N LYS A 49 -9.62 7.00 -4.48
CA LYS A 49 -9.68 8.30 -3.81
C LYS A 49 -8.30 8.92 -3.73
N PRO A 50 -8.09 10.07 -4.38
CA PRO A 50 -6.86 10.82 -4.23
C PRO A 50 -6.85 11.61 -2.92
N THR A 51 -5.76 11.53 -2.19
CA THR A 51 -5.50 12.33 -0.99
C THR A 51 -4.10 12.92 -1.07
N SER A 52 -3.97 14.20 -0.75
CA SER A 52 -2.67 14.88 -0.73
C SER A 52 -2.21 15.08 0.70
N ILE A 53 -0.95 14.75 0.96
CA ILE A 53 -0.27 15.06 2.21
C ILE A 53 0.94 15.95 1.92
N SER A 54 1.34 16.74 2.91
CA SER A 54 2.59 17.48 2.89
C SER A 54 3.56 16.82 3.84
N TRP A 55 4.72 16.42 3.33
CA TRP A 55 5.77 15.82 4.14
C TRP A 55 7.09 16.54 3.88
N LYS A 56 7.64 17.17 4.93
CA LYS A 56 8.78 18.08 4.79
C LYS A 56 8.46 19.14 3.71
N ASN A 57 9.24 19.27 2.67
CA ASN A 57 9.02 20.23 1.58
C ASN A 57 8.35 19.63 0.33
N ASN A 58 7.87 18.39 0.43
CA ASN A 58 7.27 17.66 -0.68
C ASN A 58 5.77 17.52 -0.48
N ARG A 59 5.04 17.51 -1.59
CA ARG A 59 3.63 17.14 -1.64
C ARG A 59 3.50 15.74 -2.21
N ILE A 60 2.95 14.83 -1.45
CA ILE A 60 2.72 13.45 -1.84
C ILE A 60 1.23 13.28 -2.11
N ASN A 61 0.87 12.83 -3.31
CA ASN A 61 -0.49 12.49 -3.68
C ASN A 61 -0.65 10.97 -3.59
N ILE A 62 -1.48 10.52 -2.69
CA ILE A 62 -1.78 9.11 -2.48
C ILE A 62 -3.09 8.80 -3.17
N ILE A 63 -3.10 7.76 -4.01
CA ILE A 63 -4.32 7.29 -4.66
C ILE A 63 -4.62 5.90 -4.12
N ASP A 64 -5.68 5.81 -3.32
CA ASP A 64 -6.18 4.53 -2.81
C ASP A 64 -6.97 3.83 -3.90
N THR A 65 -6.51 2.65 -4.30
CA THR A 65 -7.13 1.85 -5.36
C THR A 65 -8.04 0.77 -4.80
N PRO A 66 -9.16 0.45 -5.47
CA PRO A 66 -9.94 -0.74 -5.13
C PRO A 66 -9.07 -1.99 -5.13
N GLY A 67 -9.26 -2.85 -4.13
CA GLY A 67 -8.53 -4.12 -4.00
C GLY A 67 -9.17 -5.27 -4.78
N HIS A 68 -10.35 -5.09 -5.35
CA HIS A 68 -11.12 -6.14 -5.99
C HIS A 68 -11.03 -6.09 -7.52
N ALA A 69 -10.90 -7.25 -8.16
CA ALA A 69 -10.74 -7.38 -9.63
C ALA A 69 -11.94 -6.82 -10.43
N ASP A 70 -13.12 -6.74 -9.82
CA ASP A 70 -14.34 -6.23 -10.48
C ASP A 70 -14.27 -4.74 -10.83
N PHE A 71 -13.29 -4.01 -10.27
CA PHE A 71 -13.10 -2.58 -10.50
C PHE A 71 -11.93 -2.26 -11.44
N GLY A 72 -11.61 -3.16 -12.36
CA GLY A 72 -10.45 -3.04 -13.26
C GLY A 72 -10.40 -1.76 -14.08
N GLY A 73 -11.53 -1.24 -14.55
CA GLY A 73 -11.60 0.00 -15.31
C GLY A 73 -11.23 1.24 -14.47
N GLU A 74 -11.63 1.28 -13.20
CA GLU A 74 -11.24 2.34 -12.27
C GLU A 74 -9.74 2.31 -11.97
N VAL A 75 -9.20 1.10 -11.79
CA VAL A 75 -7.77 0.88 -11.55
C VAL A 75 -6.94 1.39 -12.74
N GLU A 76 -7.30 1.04 -13.98
CA GLU A 76 -6.55 1.48 -15.17
C GLU A 76 -6.52 3.02 -15.30
N ARG A 77 -7.63 3.66 -15.03
CA ARG A 77 -7.73 5.12 -15.06
C ARG A 77 -6.78 5.77 -14.05
N VAL A 78 -6.71 5.21 -12.86
CA VAL A 78 -5.90 5.73 -11.76
C VAL A 78 -4.41 5.52 -11.98
N LEU A 79 -4.02 4.36 -12.48
CA LEU A 79 -2.61 4.05 -12.74
C LEU A 79 -1.97 5.04 -13.72
N GLY A 80 -2.72 5.55 -14.69
CA GLY A 80 -2.23 6.59 -15.62
C GLY A 80 -1.91 7.94 -14.99
N MET A 81 -2.28 8.16 -13.73
CA MET A 81 -2.01 9.40 -12.97
C MET A 81 -0.89 9.22 -11.93
N ALA A 82 -0.33 8.02 -11.78
CA ALA A 82 0.66 7.72 -10.76
C ALA A 82 2.09 7.73 -11.33
N ASP A 83 3.05 8.14 -10.52
CA ASP A 83 4.49 8.10 -10.83
C ASP A 83 5.14 6.79 -10.33
N GLY A 84 4.54 6.17 -9.32
CA GLY A 84 5.01 4.92 -8.75
C GLY A 84 3.85 4.11 -8.15
N VAL A 85 4.13 2.90 -7.72
CA VAL A 85 3.13 2.00 -7.14
C VAL A 85 3.68 1.32 -5.90
N ILE A 86 2.90 1.33 -4.83
CA ILE A 86 3.16 0.55 -3.62
C ILE A 86 2.33 -0.72 -3.68
N LEU A 87 2.99 -1.88 -3.66
CA LEU A 87 2.38 -3.16 -3.43
C LEU A 87 2.40 -3.47 -1.93
N LEU A 88 1.24 -3.50 -1.30
CA LEU A 88 1.08 -3.89 0.09
C LEU A 88 0.65 -5.36 0.18
N THR A 89 1.44 -6.17 0.86
CA THR A 89 1.22 -7.61 0.99
C THR A 89 1.20 -8.01 2.46
N ASP A 90 0.27 -8.85 2.85
CA ASP A 90 0.20 -9.43 4.20
C ASP A 90 1.35 -10.41 4.41
N ALA A 91 2.06 -10.28 5.54
CA ALA A 91 3.24 -11.11 5.86
C ALA A 91 2.93 -12.59 6.11
N ALA A 92 1.67 -12.96 6.33
CA ALA A 92 1.25 -14.33 6.52
C ALA A 92 0.66 -14.95 5.25
N GLU A 93 -0.16 -14.17 4.51
CA GLU A 93 -0.88 -14.67 3.34
C GLU A 93 -0.04 -14.62 2.05
N GLY A 94 0.83 -13.62 1.91
CA GLY A 94 1.58 -13.40 0.68
C GLY A 94 0.76 -12.75 -0.43
N PRO A 95 1.29 -12.68 -1.67
CA PRO A 95 0.63 -12.05 -2.79
C PRO A 95 -0.55 -12.91 -3.29
N MET A 96 -1.72 -12.27 -3.48
CA MET A 96 -2.96 -12.93 -3.88
C MET A 96 -3.24 -12.75 -5.38
N PRO A 97 -3.97 -13.68 -6.03
CA PRO A 97 -4.20 -13.65 -7.48
C PRO A 97 -4.82 -12.36 -8.02
N GLN A 98 -5.69 -11.72 -7.26
CA GLN A 98 -6.35 -10.47 -7.66
C GLN A 98 -5.35 -9.32 -7.81
N THR A 99 -4.32 -9.29 -6.96
CA THR A 99 -3.24 -8.31 -7.02
C THR A 99 -2.43 -8.43 -8.31
N LYS A 100 -2.30 -9.63 -8.85
CA LYS A 100 -1.56 -9.92 -10.09
C LYS A 100 -2.05 -9.09 -11.27
N PHE A 101 -3.37 -8.96 -11.45
CA PHE A 101 -3.94 -8.19 -12.55
C PHE A 101 -3.56 -6.71 -12.45
N VAL A 102 -3.79 -6.10 -11.29
CA VAL A 102 -3.53 -4.67 -11.05
C VAL A 102 -2.04 -4.36 -11.14
N LEU A 103 -1.21 -5.20 -10.52
CA LEU A 103 0.24 -5.06 -10.55
C LEU A 103 0.78 -5.19 -11.99
N GLY A 104 0.30 -6.18 -12.75
CA GLY A 104 0.69 -6.35 -14.15
C GLY A 104 0.40 -5.12 -15.01
N LYS A 105 -0.75 -4.47 -14.79
CA LYS A 105 -1.08 -3.20 -15.48
C LYS A 105 -0.14 -2.06 -15.07
N ALA A 106 0.19 -1.94 -13.78
CA ALA A 106 1.11 -0.94 -13.27
C ALA A 106 2.52 -1.11 -13.86
N LEU A 107 3.05 -2.33 -13.87
CA LEU A 107 4.36 -2.65 -14.43
C LEU A 107 4.42 -2.41 -15.93
N ALA A 108 3.36 -2.77 -16.68
CA ALA A 108 3.26 -2.54 -18.12
C ALA A 108 3.25 -1.05 -18.49
N GLN A 109 2.79 -0.17 -17.59
CA GLN A 109 2.87 1.28 -17.75
C GLN A 109 4.23 1.86 -17.34
N GLY A 110 5.17 1.04 -16.91
CA GLY A 110 6.51 1.47 -16.50
C GLY A 110 6.57 2.12 -15.12
N LEU A 111 5.54 1.94 -14.28
CA LEU A 111 5.55 2.48 -12.92
C LEU A 111 6.65 1.83 -12.08
N LYS A 112 7.30 2.64 -11.24
CA LYS A 112 8.32 2.16 -10.29
C LYS A 112 7.63 1.51 -9.10
N PRO A 113 7.89 0.22 -8.83
CA PRO A 113 7.27 -0.47 -7.71
C PRO A 113 8.07 -0.28 -6.42
N MET A 114 7.33 -0.30 -5.30
CA MET A 114 7.84 -0.50 -3.95
C MET A 114 6.99 -1.58 -3.29
N VAL A 115 7.58 -2.40 -2.46
CA VAL A 115 6.87 -3.48 -1.75
C VAL A 115 6.87 -3.19 -0.25
N ILE A 116 5.71 -3.29 0.37
CA ILE A 116 5.54 -3.22 1.82
C ILE A 116 4.98 -4.56 2.30
N ILE A 117 5.73 -5.24 3.14
CA ILE A 117 5.30 -6.45 3.84
C ILE A 117 4.62 -5.99 5.13
N ASN A 118 3.30 -6.06 5.17
CA ASN A 118 2.49 -5.57 6.27
C ASN A 118 2.11 -6.69 7.25
N LYS A 119 1.73 -6.30 8.46
CA LYS A 119 1.31 -7.19 9.54
C LYS A 119 2.43 -8.13 10.00
N VAL A 120 3.69 -7.69 9.95
CA VAL A 120 4.84 -8.47 10.42
C VAL A 120 4.84 -8.66 11.95
N ASP A 121 3.94 -7.99 12.66
CA ASP A 121 3.65 -8.15 14.08
C ASP A 121 2.90 -9.45 14.42
N ARG A 122 2.31 -10.11 13.43
CA ARG A 122 1.57 -11.37 13.61
C ARG A 122 2.52 -12.52 13.92
N SER A 123 2.05 -13.45 14.76
CA SER A 123 2.81 -14.65 15.13
C SER A 123 2.99 -15.67 14.00
N ASP A 124 2.12 -15.60 12.98
CA ASP A 124 2.14 -16.45 11.78
C ASP A 124 2.81 -15.75 10.58
N SER A 125 3.46 -14.60 10.80
CA SER A 125 4.18 -13.88 9.73
C SER A 125 5.41 -14.66 9.24
N ARG A 126 5.60 -14.65 7.91
CA ARG A 126 6.70 -15.31 7.19
C ARG A 126 7.29 -14.36 6.13
N PRO A 127 7.84 -13.21 6.54
CA PRO A 127 8.19 -12.14 5.61
C PRO A 127 9.20 -12.55 4.54
N ASP A 128 10.19 -13.38 4.86
CA ASP A 128 11.21 -13.81 3.89
C ASP A 128 10.60 -14.66 2.77
N GLU A 129 9.72 -15.60 3.11
CA GLU A 129 9.01 -16.41 2.11
C GLU A 129 8.08 -15.55 1.24
N VAL A 130 7.41 -14.57 1.85
CA VAL A 130 6.51 -13.64 1.13
C VAL A 130 7.29 -12.76 0.16
N ILE A 131 8.51 -12.35 0.50
CA ILE A 131 9.39 -11.60 -0.42
C ILE A 131 9.74 -12.45 -1.64
N ASP A 132 10.09 -13.72 -1.44
CA ASP A 132 10.37 -14.64 -2.54
C ASP A 132 9.14 -14.83 -3.44
N GLU A 133 7.95 -15.01 -2.85
CA GLU A 133 6.68 -15.12 -3.58
C GLU A 133 6.36 -13.84 -4.38
N VAL A 134 6.64 -12.67 -3.82
CA VAL A 134 6.47 -11.37 -4.49
C VAL A 134 7.44 -11.24 -5.65
N PHE A 135 8.71 -11.62 -5.46
CA PHE A 135 9.71 -11.62 -6.52
C PHE A 135 9.30 -12.52 -7.69
N ASP A 136 8.87 -13.75 -7.39
CA ASP A 136 8.37 -14.69 -8.40
C ASP A 136 7.14 -14.13 -9.15
N LEU A 137 6.26 -13.41 -8.44
CA LEU A 137 5.12 -12.72 -9.04
C LEU A 137 5.59 -11.66 -10.04
N PHE A 138 6.56 -10.82 -9.69
CA PHE A 138 7.12 -9.80 -10.58
C PHE A 138 7.75 -10.43 -11.83
N VAL A 139 8.53 -11.48 -11.67
CA VAL A 139 9.11 -12.24 -12.79
C VAL A 139 8.00 -12.79 -13.70
N SER A 140 6.95 -13.37 -13.12
CA SER A 140 5.81 -13.89 -13.88
C SER A 140 5.04 -12.84 -14.68
N LEU A 141 5.16 -11.57 -14.29
CA LEU A 141 4.55 -10.41 -14.94
C LEU A 141 5.48 -9.70 -15.92
N ASN A 142 6.64 -10.29 -16.22
CA ASN A 142 7.67 -9.74 -17.09
C ASN A 142 8.15 -8.35 -16.66
N ALA A 143 8.32 -8.14 -15.34
CA ALA A 143 8.93 -6.94 -14.81
C ALA A 143 10.33 -6.72 -15.39
N SER A 144 10.70 -5.46 -15.66
CA SER A 144 12.05 -5.12 -16.09
C SER A 144 13.07 -5.29 -14.95
N ASP A 145 14.36 -5.36 -15.29
CA ASP A 145 15.42 -5.44 -14.27
C ASP A 145 15.35 -4.28 -13.28
N GLU A 146 15.02 -3.07 -13.75
CA GLU A 146 14.80 -1.90 -12.88
C GLU A 146 13.60 -2.07 -11.94
N GLN A 147 12.54 -2.73 -12.41
CA GLN A 147 11.35 -3.01 -11.60
C GLN A 147 11.57 -4.17 -10.62
N LEU A 148 12.47 -5.09 -10.92
CA LEU A 148 12.87 -6.18 -10.02
C LEU A 148 13.77 -5.70 -8.87
N ASP A 149 14.44 -4.56 -9.04
CA ASP A 149 15.23 -3.90 -7.99
C ASP A 149 14.33 -2.98 -7.12
N PHE A 150 13.20 -3.49 -6.69
CA PHE A 150 12.24 -2.75 -5.88
C PHE A 150 12.68 -2.64 -4.43
N PRO A 151 12.51 -1.46 -3.78
CA PRO A 151 12.71 -1.33 -2.35
C PRO A 151 11.65 -2.11 -1.57
N ILE A 152 12.08 -2.74 -0.48
CA ILE A 152 11.22 -3.50 0.43
C ILE A 152 11.17 -2.78 1.77
N MET A 153 9.98 -2.73 2.36
CA MET A 153 9.77 -2.26 3.72
C MET A 153 8.89 -3.22 4.51
N TYR A 154 9.03 -3.18 5.83
CA TYR A 154 8.26 -3.98 6.76
C TYR A 154 7.39 -3.07 7.60
N ALA A 155 6.11 -3.44 7.77
CA ALA A 155 5.15 -2.57 8.43
C ALA A 155 4.18 -3.31 9.35
N SER A 156 3.67 -2.58 10.34
CA SER A 156 2.37 -2.82 10.97
C SER A 156 1.54 -1.56 10.80
N GLY A 157 0.64 -1.58 9.81
CA GLY A 157 -0.25 -0.45 9.55
C GLY A 157 -1.16 -0.14 10.73
N ARG A 158 -1.57 -1.16 11.48
CA ARG A 158 -2.38 -1.02 12.70
C ARG A 158 -1.61 -0.30 13.81
N ASP A 159 -0.36 -0.68 14.04
CA ASP A 159 0.48 -0.10 15.09
C ASP A 159 1.18 1.19 14.62
N GLY A 160 1.06 1.53 13.34
CA GLY A 160 1.50 2.81 12.78
C GLY A 160 3.01 2.96 12.60
N TRP A 161 3.72 1.88 12.22
CA TRP A 161 5.15 1.94 11.93
C TRP A 161 5.53 1.23 10.63
N CYS A 162 6.62 1.66 10.01
CA CYS A 162 7.19 1.06 8.81
C CYS A 162 8.71 1.27 8.79
N ASN A 163 9.47 0.21 8.58
CA ASN A 163 10.93 0.18 8.65
C ASN A 163 11.56 -0.48 7.42
N LYS A 164 12.81 -0.16 7.15
CA LYS A 164 13.61 -0.82 6.10
C LYS A 164 14.09 -2.20 6.53
N GLU A 165 14.36 -2.37 7.81
CA GLU A 165 14.82 -3.64 8.39
C GLU A 165 13.87 -4.08 9.52
N LEU A 166 13.68 -5.38 9.68
CA LEU A 166 12.85 -5.94 10.75
C LEU A 166 13.42 -5.67 12.15
N SER A 167 14.73 -5.47 12.23
CA SER A 167 15.47 -5.18 13.47
C SER A 167 15.38 -3.72 13.92
N ASP A 168 14.91 -2.82 13.05
CA ASP A 168 14.81 -1.39 13.34
C ASP A 168 13.77 -1.12 14.44
N GLU A 169 13.95 0.00 15.14
CA GLU A 169 13.00 0.42 16.17
C GLU A 169 11.62 0.77 15.57
N ARG A 170 10.58 0.17 16.12
CA ARG A 170 9.19 0.27 15.64
C ARG A 170 8.51 1.54 16.16
N VAL A 171 8.75 2.68 15.54
CA VAL A 171 8.34 3.99 16.07
C VAL A 171 7.21 4.63 15.26
N ASN A 172 7.39 4.78 13.94
CA ASN A 172 6.49 5.55 13.08
C ASN A 172 6.60 5.17 11.60
N LEU A 173 5.86 5.89 10.75
CA LEU A 173 5.85 5.71 9.30
C LEU A 173 6.83 6.65 8.55
N HIS A 174 7.69 7.39 9.25
CA HIS A 174 8.55 8.39 8.63
C HIS A 174 9.50 7.79 7.60
N ALA A 175 10.04 6.60 7.86
CA ALA A 175 10.91 5.92 6.91
C ALA A 175 10.23 5.66 5.55
N LEU A 176 8.92 5.38 5.55
CA LEU A 176 8.13 5.24 4.33
C LEU A 176 7.97 6.58 3.61
N LEU A 177 7.65 7.64 4.34
CA LEU A 177 7.44 8.97 3.77
C LEU A 177 8.74 9.62 3.27
N ASP A 178 9.88 9.20 3.79
CA ASP A 178 11.20 9.69 3.39
C ASP A 178 11.76 9.00 2.12
N LEU A 179 11.11 7.95 1.64
CA LEU A 179 11.50 7.23 0.44
C LEU A 179 11.07 7.91 -0.87
N TYR A 180 10.10 8.82 -0.80
CA TYR A 180 9.54 9.56 -1.94
C TYR A 180 10.04 10.97 -2.09
#